data_2d7ca80b4e494083bde4dca5b1b4e208
#
_entry.id   2d7ca80b4e494083bde4dca5b1b4e208
#
_cell.length_a   1.000
_cell.length_b   1.000
_cell.length_c   1.000
_cell.angle_alpha   90.00
_cell.angle_beta   90.00
_cell.angle_gamma   90.00
#
_symmetry.space_group_name_H-M   'P 1'
#
loop_
_entity.id
_entity.type
_entity.pdbx_description
1 polymer ?
#
loop_
_entity_poly.entity_id
_entity_poly.type
_entity_poly.pdbx_seq_one_letter_code
_entity_poly.pdbx_strand_id
1 'polypeptide(L)'
;MAEPASAETFLLIDGENIDATLGGNLLGRRPAPEERPRWDRVRDHARDVWDQPVRGLFFLNGSSHLPMPFVQAIAALDFRPVPLSGPPEVKVVDIAIQRTLEALSTRGSGDVLLASHDGDFASQVAALVRAPGRRVGLLGFRELMSGALTELTAEGLELHDLEDDVRAFTVALPRIRVIPIERFDPWALLG
;
A
#
# COMPACT_ATOMS: atom_id res chain seq x y z
N MET A 1 21.21 28.41 -6.93
CA MET A 1 20.14 27.97 -6.02
C MET A 1 19.48 26.78 -6.69
N ALA A 2 19.53 25.59 -6.10
CA ALA A 2 18.77 24.46 -6.62
C ALA A 2 17.28 24.80 -6.43
N GLU A 3 16.47 24.66 -7.48
CA GLU A 3 15.01 24.70 -7.33
C GLU A 3 14.61 23.70 -6.24
N PRO A 4 13.68 24.09 -5.33
CA PRO A 4 13.16 23.13 -4.39
C PRO A 4 12.60 21.96 -5.21
N ALA A 5 13.09 20.75 -4.95
CA ALA A 5 12.56 19.55 -5.60
C ALA A 5 11.04 19.57 -5.41
N SER A 6 10.30 19.59 -6.53
CA SER A 6 8.84 19.64 -6.48
C SER A 6 8.36 18.50 -5.58
N ALA A 7 7.47 18.81 -4.66
CA ALA A 7 6.85 17.82 -3.80
C ALA A 7 6.22 16.74 -4.70
N GLU A 8 6.58 15.48 -4.50
CA GLU A 8 6.13 14.32 -5.27
C GLU A 8 5.87 13.15 -4.32
N THR A 9 4.78 12.43 -4.51
CA THR A 9 4.48 11.20 -3.77
C THR A 9 4.94 9.98 -4.53
N PHE A 10 5.77 9.15 -3.92
CA PHE A 10 6.10 7.81 -4.40
C PHE A 10 5.11 6.81 -3.81
N LEU A 11 4.24 6.27 -4.65
CA LEU A 11 3.28 5.23 -4.28
C LEU A 11 3.84 3.86 -4.68
N LEU A 12 4.21 3.06 -3.68
CA LEU A 12 4.79 1.73 -3.86
C LEU A 12 3.71 0.69 -3.56
N ILE A 13 3.41 -0.18 -4.52
CA ILE A 13 2.38 -1.21 -4.36
C ILE A 13 3.03 -2.59 -4.28
N ASP A 14 2.86 -3.24 -3.14
CA ASP A 14 3.10 -4.66 -2.91
C ASP A 14 1.80 -5.42 -3.20
N GLY A 15 1.54 -5.68 -4.48
CA GLY A 15 0.27 -6.26 -4.92
C GLY A 15 0.06 -7.69 -4.41
N GLU A 16 1.14 -8.45 -4.22
CA GLU A 16 1.08 -9.83 -3.71
C GLU A 16 0.70 -9.85 -2.23
N ASN A 17 1.26 -8.96 -1.42
CA ASN A 17 0.91 -8.85 0.00
C ASN A 17 -0.54 -8.41 0.19
N ILE A 18 -1.00 -7.41 -0.56
CA ILE A 18 -2.39 -6.94 -0.50
C ILE A 18 -3.36 -8.07 -0.90
N ASP A 19 -3.08 -8.79 -2.01
CA ASP A 19 -3.94 -9.90 -2.48
C ASP A 19 -3.92 -11.09 -1.50
N ALA A 20 -2.76 -11.42 -0.94
CA ALA A 20 -2.60 -12.47 0.06
C ALA A 20 -3.33 -12.14 1.37
N THR A 21 -3.22 -10.91 1.85
CA THR A 21 -3.92 -10.45 3.05
C THR A 21 -5.43 -10.45 2.84
N LEU A 22 -5.90 -9.94 1.71
CA LEU A 22 -7.31 -9.95 1.34
C LEU A 22 -7.84 -11.39 1.27
N GLY A 23 -7.15 -12.28 0.56
CA GLY A 23 -7.57 -13.67 0.39
C GLY A 23 -7.45 -14.50 1.65
N GLY A 24 -6.30 -14.47 2.31
CA GLY A 24 -5.99 -15.32 3.46
C GLY A 24 -6.65 -14.87 4.76
N ASN A 25 -6.61 -13.56 5.05
CA ASN A 25 -7.07 -13.06 6.34
C ASN A 25 -8.54 -12.61 6.33
N LEU A 26 -9.04 -12.07 5.22
CA LEU A 26 -10.39 -11.51 5.17
C LEU A 26 -11.41 -12.46 4.54
N LEU A 27 -11.07 -13.07 3.40
CA LEU A 27 -12.02 -13.86 2.63
C LEU A 27 -11.93 -15.37 2.89
N GLY A 28 -10.79 -15.86 3.38
CA GLY A 28 -10.51 -17.31 3.54
C GLY A 28 -10.45 -18.07 2.21
N ARG A 29 -10.33 -17.36 1.09
CA ARG A 29 -10.26 -17.91 -0.27
C ARG A 29 -9.60 -16.89 -1.21
N ARG A 30 -9.26 -17.32 -2.42
CA ARG A 30 -8.75 -16.39 -3.44
C ARG A 30 -9.81 -15.32 -3.77
N PRO A 31 -9.44 -14.02 -3.78
CA PRO A 31 -10.34 -12.94 -4.15
C PRO A 31 -10.83 -13.08 -5.60
N ALA A 32 -12.11 -12.82 -5.82
CA ALA A 32 -12.65 -12.61 -7.16
C ALA A 32 -12.16 -11.26 -7.72
N PRO A 33 -12.17 -11.05 -9.05
CA PRO A 33 -11.71 -9.81 -9.64
C PRO A 33 -12.40 -8.54 -9.09
N GLU A 34 -13.70 -8.61 -8.83
CA GLU A 34 -14.52 -7.51 -8.30
C GLU A 34 -14.26 -7.22 -6.82
N GLU A 35 -13.67 -8.16 -6.09
CA GLU A 35 -13.32 -8.03 -4.67
C GLU A 35 -11.91 -7.42 -4.49
N ARG A 36 -11.17 -7.23 -5.57
CA ARG A 36 -9.84 -6.63 -5.52
C ARG A 36 -9.90 -5.11 -5.48
N PRO A 37 -8.85 -4.46 -4.91
CA PRO A 37 -8.78 -3.02 -4.89
C PRO A 37 -8.86 -2.40 -6.29
N ARG A 38 -9.60 -1.33 -6.41
CA ARG A 38 -9.59 -0.44 -7.56
C ARG A 38 -8.33 0.44 -7.46
N TRP A 39 -7.32 0.09 -8.23
CA TRP A 39 -6.03 0.75 -8.19
C TRP A 39 -6.07 2.20 -8.67
N ASP A 40 -7.03 2.56 -9.53
CA ASP A 40 -7.34 3.94 -9.87
C ASP A 40 -7.69 4.78 -8.63
N ARG A 41 -8.55 4.24 -7.74
CA ARG A 41 -8.92 4.91 -6.49
C ARG A 41 -7.73 5.02 -5.50
N VAL A 42 -6.89 4.00 -5.45
CA VAL A 42 -5.66 4.03 -4.63
C VAL A 42 -4.71 5.12 -5.11
N ARG A 43 -4.51 5.25 -6.44
CA ARG A 43 -3.70 6.31 -7.02
C ARG A 43 -4.30 7.70 -6.77
N ASP A 44 -5.61 7.84 -6.97
CA ASP A 44 -6.30 9.11 -6.76
C ASP A 44 -6.22 9.54 -5.29
N HIS A 45 -6.42 8.62 -4.34
CA HIS A 45 -6.19 8.89 -2.92
C HIS A 45 -4.75 9.34 -2.63
N ALA A 46 -3.76 8.68 -3.21
CA ALA A 46 -2.36 9.04 -3.03
C ALA A 46 -2.03 10.46 -3.54
N ARG A 47 -2.71 10.91 -4.61
CA ARG A 47 -2.61 12.28 -5.10
C ARG A 47 -3.28 13.27 -4.17
N ASP A 48 -4.50 12.93 -3.74
CA ASP A 48 -5.38 13.87 -3.05
C ASP A 48 -4.98 14.05 -1.57
N VAL A 49 -4.44 13.01 -0.91
CA VAL A 49 -4.11 13.02 0.51
C VAL A 49 -3.07 14.09 0.87
N TRP A 50 -2.13 14.36 -0.03
CA TRP A 50 -1.09 15.35 0.17
C TRP A 50 -1.04 16.43 -0.92
N ASP A 51 -2.03 16.44 -1.82
CA ASP A 51 -2.20 17.41 -2.92
C ASP A 51 -0.92 17.59 -3.75
N GLN A 52 -0.40 16.47 -4.29
CA GLN A 52 0.83 16.49 -5.09
C GLN A 52 0.87 15.38 -6.14
N PRO A 53 1.71 15.53 -7.19
CA PRO A 53 1.88 14.51 -8.21
C PRO A 53 2.28 13.16 -7.62
N VAL A 54 1.78 12.07 -8.22
CA VAL A 54 2.05 10.70 -7.79
C VAL A 54 2.89 9.97 -8.83
N ARG A 55 3.94 9.31 -8.36
CA ARG A 55 4.67 8.31 -9.12
C ARG A 55 4.36 6.93 -8.57
N GLY A 56 3.45 6.22 -9.22
CA GLY A 56 3.03 4.88 -8.84
C GLY A 56 3.99 3.80 -9.36
N LEU A 57 4.50 2.97 -8.47
CA LEU A 57 5.33 1.79 -8.79
C LEU A 57 4.58 0.54 -8.33
N PHE A 58 4.26 -0.36 -9.26
CA PHE A 58 3.56 -1.59 -8.96
C PHE A 58 4.50 -2.78 -9.10
N PHE A 59 4.93 -3.35 -7.98
CA PHE A 59 5.89 -4.45 -7.95
C PHE A 59 5.19 -5.79 -8.19
N LEU A 60 5.78 -6.61 -9.05
CA LEU A 60 5.21 -7.89 -9.51
C LEU A 60 6.29 -8.95 -9.58
N ASN A 61 5.99 -10.14 -9.10
CA ASN A 61 6.82 -11.30 -9.34
C ASN A 61 6.53 -11.89 -10.71
N GLY A 62 7.50 -11.80 -11.61
CA GLY A 62 7.45 -12.33 -12.97
C GLY A 62 8.25 -13.62 -13.16
N SER A 63 8.70 -14.28 -12.09
CA SER A 63 9.58 -15.46 -12.17
C SER A 63 8.93 -16.66 -12.85
N SER A 64 7.63 -16.87 -12.71
CA SER A 64 6.91 -18.00 -13.30
C SER A 64 5.97 -17.59 -14.42
N HIS A 65 5.13 -16.63 -14.21
CA HIS A 65 4.14 -16.15 -15.18
C HIS A 65 3.76 -14.72 -14.87
N LEU A 66 3.79 -13.87 -15.88
CA LEU A 66 3.35 -12.48 -15.77
C LEU A 66 1.97 -12.34 -16.46
N PRO A 67 0.90 -12.00 -15.72
CA PRO A 67 -0.43 -11.83 -16.29
C PRO A 67 -0.49 -10.54 -17.13
N MET A 68 -0.11 -10.61 -18.40
CA MET A 68 0.03 -9.44 -19.28
C MET A 68 -1.21 -8.54 -19.34
N PRO A 69 -2.46 -9.05 -19.36
CA PRO A 69 -3.65 -8.20 -19.32
C PRO A 69 -3.70 -7.33 -18.05
N PHE A 70 -3.29 -7.88 -16.90
CA PHE A 70 -3.22 -7.13 -15.65
C PHE A 70 -2.11 -6.07 -15.68
N VAL A 71 -0.92 -6.42 -16.20
CA VAL A 71 0.20 -5.48 -16.36
C VAL A 71 -0.20 -4.30 -17.25
N GLN A 72 -0.88 -4.58 -18.36
CA GLN A 72 -1.40 -3.55 -19.27
C GLN A 72 -2.46 -2.68 -18.60
N ALA A 73 -3.37 -3.26 -17.82
CA ALA A 73 -4.37 -2.52 -17.06
C ALA A 73 -3.73 -1.57 -16.04
N ILE A 74 -2.73 -2.04 -15.29
CA ILE A 74 -1.98 -1.22 -14.32
C ILE A 74 -1.23 -0.08 -15.03
N ALA A 75 -0.59 -0.35 -16.17
CA ALA A 75 0.09 0.69 -16.96
C ALA A 75 -0.91 1.74 -17.51
N ALA A 76 -2.11 1.33 -17.90
CA ALA A 76 -3.17 2.24 -18.35
C ALA A 76 -3.72 3.14 -17.23
N LEU A 77 -3.48 2.78 -15.95
CA LEU A 77 -3.80 3.58 -14.78
C LEU A 77 -2.63 4.46 -14.32
N ASP A 78 -1.64 4.73 -15.18
CA ASP A 78 -0.43 5.52 -14.89
C ASP A 78 0.45 4.96 -13.76
N PHE A 79 0.35 3.67 -13.47
CA PHE A 79 1.38 3.00 -12.69
C PHE A 79 2.52 2.54 -13.61
N ARG A 80 3.73 2.56 -13.08
CA ARG A 80 4.85 1.87 -13.70
C ARG A 80 4.90 0.43 -13.17
N PRO A 81 4.57 -0.59 -13.98
CA PRO A 81 4.79 -1.98 -13.59
C PRO A 81 6.30 -2.24 -13.42
N VAL A 82 6.65 -2.93 -12.34
CA VAL A 82 8.02 -3.32 -12.01
C VAL A 82 8.05 -4.86 -11.91
N PRO A 83 8.12 -5.57 -13.05
CA PRO A 83 8.23 -7.02 -13.04
C PRO A 83 9.64 -7.45 -12.63
N LEU A 84 9.71 -8.35 -11.67
CA LEU A 84 10.95 -8.85 -11.07
C LEU A 84 11.06 -10.36 -11.25
N SER A 85 12.26 -10.86 -11.39
CA SER A 85 12.53 -12.29 -11.47
C SER A 85 13.69 -12.69 -10.58
N GLY A 86 13.66 -13.92 -10.09
CA GLY A 86 14.73 -14.51 -9.30
C GLY A 86 14.45 -15.97 -8.96
N PRO A 87 15.34 -16.62 -8.20
CA PRO A 87 15.14 -17.98 -7.74
C PRO A 87 13.85 -18.12 -6.91
N PRO A 88 13.18 -19.28 -6.93
CA PRO A 88 11.89 -19.49 -6.25
C PRO A 88 11.90 -19.21 -4.75
N GLU A 89 13.04 -19.40 -4.09
CA GLU A 89 13.24 -19.15 -2.67
C GLU A 89 13.48 -17.68 -2.31
N VAL A 90 13.64 -16.82 -3.31
CA VAL A 90 13.93 -15.39 -3.10
C VAL A 90 12.66 -14.57 -3.20
N LYS A 91 12.37 -13.82 -2.16
CA LYS A 91 11.27 -12.84 -2.13
C LYS A 91 11.65 -11.58 -2.93
N VAL A 92 11.60 -11.69 -4.26
CA VAL A 92 12.09 -10.63 -5.15
C VAL A 92 11.35 -9.30 -5.01
N VAL A 93 10.05 -9.35 -4.73
CA VAL A 93 9.21 -8.15 -4.54
C VAL A 93 9.61 -7.43 -3.25
N ASP A 94 9.73 -8.16 -2.14
CA ASP A 94 10.12 -7.59 -0.84
C ASP A 94 11.49 -6.90 -0.94
N ILE A 95 12.48 -7.59 -1.54
CA ILE A 95 13.84 -7.05 -1.73
C ILE A 95 13.81 -5.78 -2.58
N ALA A 96 13.02 -5.77 -3.65
CA ALA A 96 12.92 -4.61 -4.53
C ALA A 96 12.27 -3.41 -3.84
N ILE A 97 11.22 -3.64 -3.05
CA ILE A 97 10.57 -2.59 -2.27
C ILE A 97 11.55 -2.06 -1.20
N GLN A 98 12.24 -2.92 -0.44
CA GLN A 98 13.23 -2.51 0.54
C GLN A 98 14.31 -1.62 -0.08
N ARG A 99 14.91 -2.05 -1.20
CA ARG A 99 15.91 -1.26 -1.94
C ARG A 99 15.35 0.06 -2.47
N THR A 100 14.07 0.09 -2.87
CA THR A 100 13.43 1.33 -3.32
C THR A 100 13.24 2.30 -2.17
N LEU A 101 12.81 1.82 -0.99
CA LEU A 101 12.68 2.64 0.22
C LEU A 101 14.05 3.19 0.68
N GLU A 102 15.11 2.38 0.62
CA GLU A 102 16.49 2.78 0.91
C GLU A 102 17.00 3.84 -0.09
N ALA A 103 16.72 3.66 -1.38
CA ALA A 103 17.06 4.64 -2.40
C ALA A 103 16.31 5.97 -2.19
N LEU A 104 15.03 5.93 -1.81
CA LEU A 104 14.24 7.12 -1.46
C LEU A 104 14.78 7.81 -0.21
N SER A 105 15.22 7.04 0.79
CA SER A 105 15.89 7.59 1.97
C SER A 105 17.18 8.33 1.58
N THR A 106 18.01 7.73 0.74
CA THR A 106 19.26 8.32 0.23
C THR A 106 19.01 9.56 -0.64
N ARG A 107 17.96 9.54 -1.46
CA ARG A 107 17.55 10.68 -2.29
C ARG A 107 17.21 11.92 -1.47
N GLY A 108 16.71 11.75 -0.23
CA GLY A 108 16.40 12.82 0.70
C GLY A 108 15.19 13.69 0.34
N SER A 109 14.40 13.33 -0.69
CA SER A 109 13.23 14.10 -1.13
C SER A 109 12.10 13.19 -1.62
N GLY A 110 10.86 13.73 -1.61
CA GLY A 110 9.63 13.03 -1.96
C GLY A 110 8.99 12.32 -0.79
N ASP A 111 7.67 12.38 -0.73
CA ASP A 111 6.84 11.69 0.25
C ASP A 111 6.60 10.25 -0.20
N VAL A 112 6.28 9.35 0.73
CA VAL A 112 6.19 7.91 0.43
C VAL A 112 4.88 7.34 0.95
N LEU A 113 4.12 6.68 0.07
CA LEU A 113 3.00 5.81 0.43
C LEU A 113 3.35 4.37 0.04
N LEU A 114 3.30 3.45 1.00
CA LEU A 114 3.54 2.03 0.79
C LEU A 114 2.25 1.25 1.03
N ALA A 115 1.78 0.52 0.02
CA ALA A 115 0.66 -0.41 0.15
C ALA A 115 1.19 -1.82 0.46
N SER A 116 1.28 -2.14 1.74
CA SER A 116 1.65 -3.46 2.28
C SER A 116 1.34 -3.53 3.77
N HIS A 117 1.15 -4.76 4.29
CA HIS A 117 0.98 -5.05 5.71
C HIS A 117 2.26 -5.62 6.35
N ASP A 118 3.28 -5.87 5.53
CA ASP A 118 4.44 -6.66 5.92
C ASP A 118 5.37 -5.89 6.86
N GLY A 119 5.61 -6.46 8.05
CA GLY A 119 6.53 -5.93 9.04
C GLY A 119 8.00 -5.95 8.61
N ASP A 120 8.36 -6.70 7.58
CA ASP A 120 9.73 -6.77 7.06
C ASP A 120 10.21 -5.42 6.50
N PHE A 121 9.28 -4.48 6.24
CA PHE A 121 9.61 -3.10 5.81
C PHE A 121 9.80 -2.12 6.97
N ALA A 122 9.58 -2.52 8.22
CA ALA A 122 9.53 -1.60 9.36
C ALA A 122 10.82 -0.77 9.53
N SER A 123 11.98 -1.37 9.28
CA SER A 123 13.28 -0.65 9.42
C SER A 123 13.44 0.46 8.38
N GLN A 124 13.09 0.21 7.12
CA GLN A 124 13.16 1.19 6.04
C GLN A 124 12.11 2.29 6.21
N VAL A 125 10.88 1.90 6.61
CA VAL A 125 9.80 2.85 6.91
C VAL A 125 10.18 3.76 8.07
N ALA A 126 10.75 3.21 9.15
CA ALA A 126 11.22 3.99 10.30
C ALA A 126 12.29 5.02 9.90
N ALA A 127 13.25 4.63 9.04
CA ALA A 127 14.28 5.54 8.55
C ALA A 127 13.67 6.71 7.75
N LEU A 128 12.62 6.45 6.96
CA LEU A 128 11.92 7.47 6.20
C LEU A 128 11.07 8.39 7.10
N VAL A 129 10.35 7.84 8.08
CA VAL A 129 9.51 8.59 9.04
C VAL A 129 10.37 9.57 9.85
N ARG A 130 11.57 9.14 10.25
CA ARG A 130 12.51 9.97 11.02
C ARG A 130 13.25 11.01 10.19
N ALA A 131 13.16 10.93 8.85
CA ALA A 131 13.79 11.91 7.97
C ALA A 131 13.01 13.23 7.99
N PRO A 132 13.67 14.39 8.21
CA PRO A 132 12.99 15.67 8.30
C PRO A 132 12.34 16.08 6.97
N GLY A 133 11.15 16.70 7.06
CA GLY A 133 10.46 17.28 5.90
C GLY A 133 9.85 16.27 4.94
N ARG A 134 9.60 15.03 5.39
CA ARG A 134 8.99 13.96 4.62
C ARG A 134 7.73 13.44 5.31
N ARG A 135 6.69 13.16 4.53
CA ARG A 135 5.51 12.42 4.99
C ARG A 135 5.64 10.98 4.54
N VAL A 136 5.25 10.07 5.41
CA VAL A 136 5.26 8.63 5.12
C VAL A 136 3.94 8.04 5.56
N GLY A 137 3.29 7.29 4.69
CA GLY A 137 2.04 6.61 4.99
C GLY A 137 2.02 5.18 4.50
N LEU A 138 1.16 4.38 5.13
CA LEU A 138 0.85 3.02 4.73
C LEU A 138 -0.59 2.93 4.27
N LEU A 139 -0.80 2.15 3.21
CA LEU A 139 -2.11 1.79 2.67
C LEU A 139 -2.36 0.30 2.91
N GLY A 140 -3.45 -0.03 3.58
CA GLY A 140 -3.80 -1.42 3.86
C GLY A 140 -5.08 -1.56 4.69
N PHE A 141 -5.34 -2.74 5.21
CA PHE A 141 -6.39 -2.96 6.20
C PHE A 141 -5.80 -2.67 7.58
N ARG A 142 -6.29 -1.63 8.21
CA ARG A 142 -5.72 -1.07 9.45
C ARG A 142 -5.52 -2.11 10.54
N GLU A 143 -6.50 -2.99 10.73
CA GLU A 143 -6.47 -4.04 11.74
C GLU A 143 -5.51 -5.20 11.43
N LEU A 144 -4.98 -5.27 10.20
CA LEU A 144 -4.07 -6.32 9.76
C LEU A 144 -2.63 -5.81 9.55
N MET A 145 -2.38 -4.54 9.84
CA MET A 145 -1.03 -3.99 9.85
C MET A 145 -0.18 -4.69 10.90
N SER A 146 1.08 -4.99 10.56
CA SER A 146 2.00 -5.55 11.54
C SER A 146 2.21 -4.59 12.72
N GLY A 147 2.41 -5.15 13.93
CA GLY A 147 2.67 -4.36 15.13
C GLY A 147 3.87 -3.43 14.97
N ALA A 148 4.96 -3.92 14.35
CA ALA A 148 6.17 -3.15 14.10
C ALA A 148 5.94 -1.90 13.23
N LEU A 149 4.99 -1.97 12.28
CA LEU A 149 4.60 -0.81 11.47
C LEU A 149 3.64 0.11 12.24
N THR A 150 2.70 -0.47 12.99
CA THR A 150 1.72 0.31 13.76
C THR A 150 2.39 1.15 14.84
N GLU A 151 3.44 0.65 15.49
CA GLU A 151 4.21 1.39 16.50
C GLU A 151 4.81 2.69 15.95
N LEU A 152 5.17 2.75 14.66
CA LEU A 152 5.72 3.93 14.02
C LEU A 152 4.71 5.09 13.87
N THR A 153 3.42 4.85 14.10
CA THR A 153 2.43 5.94 14.12
C THR A 153 2.69 6.95 15.22
N ALA A 154 3.28 6.51 16.34
CA ALA A 154 3.73 7.40 17.40
C ALA A 154 4.86 8.34 16.96
N GLU A 155 5.59 7.99 15.89
CA GLU A 155 6.67 8.78 15.30
C GLU A 155 6.23 9.62 14.10
N GLY A 156 4.94 9.53 13.69
CA GLY A 156 4.37 10.33 12.60
C GLY A 156 4.03 9.54 11.33
N LEU A 157 4.09 8.19 11.36
CA LEU A 157 3.59 7.37 10.25
C LEU A 157 2.07 7.50 10.12
N GLU A 158 1.59 7.79 8.93
CA GLU A 158 0.15 7.86 8.64
C GLU A 158 -0.39 6.48 8.20
N LEU A 159 -1.60 6.10 8.66
CA LEU A 159 -2.27 4.88 8.24
C LEU A 159 -3.54 5.22 7.47
N HIS A 160 -3.63 4.73 6.23
CA HIS A 160 -4.78 4.91 5.34
C HIS A 160 -5.44 3.55 5.09
N ASP A 161 -6.67 3.40 5.55
CA ASP A 161 -7.44 2.16 5.37
C ASP A 161 -7.98 2.04 3.94
N LEU A 162 -7.78 0.88 3.31
CA LEU A 162 -8.22 0.64 1.94
C LEU A 162 -9.74 0.67 1.76
N GLU A 163 -10.53 0.34 2.79
CA GLU A 163 -11.99 0.40 2.72
C GLU A 163 -12.53 1.76 3.15
N ASP A 164 -12.10 2.27 4.31
CA ASP A 164 -12.73 3.43 4.94
C ASP A 164 -12.19 4.76 4.39
N ASP A 165 -10.85 4.88 4.21
CA ASP A 165 -10.21 6.12 3.77
C ASP A 165 -10.11 6.17 2.24
N VAL A 166 -9.61 5.10 1.62
CA VAL A 166 -9.36 5.02 0.16
C VAL A 166 -10.64 4.69 -0.61
N ARG A 167 -11.57 3.93 0.01
CA ARG A 167 -12.76 3.37 -0.65
C ARG A 167 -12.40 2.56 -1.88
N ALA A 168 -11.35 1.75 -1.76
CA ALA A 168 -10.75 1.03 -2.87
C ALA A 168 -11.66 -0.06 -3.47
N PHE A 169 -12.74 -0.44 -2.80
CA PHE A 169 -13.60 -1.57 -3.21
C PHE A 169 -14.93 -1.09 -3.81
N THR A 170 -15.42 -1.82 -4.81
CA THR A 170 -16.72 -1.56 -5.43
C THR A 170 -17.84 -2.37 -4.78
N VAL A 171 -17.47 -3.42 -4.06
CA VAL A 171 -18.37 -4.28 -3.29
C VAL A 171 -17.95 -4.29 -1.83
N ALA A 172 -18.91 -4.44 -0.92
CA ALA A 172 -18.61 -4.65 0.48
C ALA A 172 -17.89 -6.00 0.64
N LEU A 173 -16.76 -6.00 1.34
CA LEU A 173 -16.04 -7.23 1.60
C LEU A 173 -16.82 -8.09 2.60
N PRO A 174 -17.02 -9.40 2.34
CA PRO A 174 -17.77 -10.30 3.20
C PRO A 174 -16.94 -10.71 4.43
N ARG A 175 -16.70 -9.76 5.32
CA ARG A 175 -15.92 -10.00 6.54
C ARG A 175 -16.66 -9.54 7.79
N ILE A 176 -16.35 -10.20 8.89
CA ILE A 176 -16.83 -9.82 10.22
C ILE A 176 -15.82 -8.81 10.78
N ARG A 177 -16.31 -7.62 11.13
CA ARG A 177 -15.54 -6.61 11.86
C ARG A 177 -15.88 -6.65 13.33
N VAL A 178 -14.86 -6.58 14.18
CA VAL A 178 -15.06 -6.34 15.62
C VAL A 178 -15.36 -4.86 15.81
N ILE A 179 -16.53 -4.55 16.33
CA ILE A 179 -16.97 -3.17 16.61
C ILE A 179 -16.50 -2.81 18.04
N PRO A 180 -15.61 -1.82 18.19
CA PRO A 180 -15.30 -1.30 19.53
C PRO A 180 -16.56 -0.80 20.22
N ILE A 181 -16.71 -1.10 21.51
CA ILE A 181 -17.94 -0.76 22.24
C ILE A 181 -18.26 0.74 22.22
N GLU A 182 -17.24 1.58 22.15
CA GLU A 182 -17.36 3.04 22.06
C GLU A 182 -17.96 3.51 20.72
N ARG A 183 -17.91 2.64 19.70
CA ARG A 183 -18.47 2.88 18.35
C ARG A 183 -19.70 2.05 18.07
N PHE A 184 -20.16 1.26 19.06
CA PHE A 184 -21.32 0.40 18.87
C PHE A 184 -22.61 1.24 18.81
N ASP A 185 -23.24 1.20 17.64
CA ASP A 185 -24.56 1.79 17.42
C ASP A 185 -25.57 0.68 17.12
N PRO A 186 -26.52 0.39 18.05
CA PRO A 186 -27.52 -0.63 17.83
C PRO A 186 -28.47 -0.30 16.67
N TRP A 187 -28.69 0.97 16.37
CA TRP A 187 -29.57 1.38 15.27
C TRP A 187 -28.98 1.07 13.89
N ALA A 188 -27.65 1.06 13.74
CA ALA A 188 -27.00 0.61 12.53
C ALA A 188 -27.23 -0.88 12.20
N LEU A 189 -27.65 -1.68 13.20
CA LEU A 189 -27.97 -3.11 13.04
C LEU A 189 -29.47 -3.37 12.84
N LEU A 190 -30.32 -2.42 13.22
CA LEU A 190 -31.76 -2.58 13.17
C LEU A 190 -32.41 -1.95 11.94
N GLY A 191 -31.60 -1.24 11.13
CA GLY A 191 -31.82 -0.77 9.77
C GLY A 191 -32.74 0.18 9.41
#